data_f8d74c8f87996f4c0884dc4b54613dfc
#
_entry.id   f8d74c8f87996f4c0884dc4b54613dfc
#
_cell.length_a   1.000
_cell.length_b   1.000
_cell.length_c   1.000
_cell.angle_alpha   90.00
_cell.angle_beta   90.00
_cell.angle_gamma   90.00
#
_symmetry.space_group_name_H-M   'P 1'
#
loop_
_entity.id
_entity.type
_entity.pdbx_description
1 polymer ?
#
loop_
_entity_poly.entity_id
_entity_poly.type
_entity_poly.pdbx_seq_one_letter_code
_entity_poly.pdbx_strand_id
1 'polypeptide(L)'
;MRNLRRFLSLLCVAVLSLAVSCRRSGVVASVSEKKLFSLKYGSFEDELDLFSLSRAGDVRTYMAMRDGFFYVANGEAKKIMELNSYGDLLTLYYNDEAGGAPSFAHDNAENSTKRAVAYPFNTLGPVAVDSRKYLYAVDALPPERQEVDVGKRLHLRHAVLRFADDGSFLDYLGQEGPGGTPFPYIRALYATSANELVVVCVTNDGPVVYWFGDNGFLRYTVPITAATVPNPYKDSVEDSVYISIENVIP
;
A
#
# COMPACT_ATOMS: atom_id res chain seq x y z
N MET A 1 -27.23 -2.08 62.60
CA MET A 1 -25.78 -1.84 62.45
C MET A 1 -25.06 -2.92 61.62
N ARG A 2 -25.44 -4.21 61.75
CA ARG A 2 -24.75 -5.31 61.02
C ARG A 2 -24.94 -5.28 59.49
N ASN A 3 -26.10 -4.83 59.00
CA ASN A 3 -26.42 -4.74 57.58
C ASN A 3 -25.74 -3.52 56.90
N LEU A 4 -25.57 -2.42 57.64
CA LEU A 4 -24.87 -1.23 57.14
C LEU A 4 -23.36 -1.49 56.91
N ARG A 5 -22.73 -2.28 57.80
CA ARG A 5 -21.34 -2.68 57.64
C ARG A 5 -21.12 -3.60 56.42
N ARG A 6 -22.08 -4.50 56.15
CA ARG A 6 -22.03 -5.37 54.94
C ARG A 6 -22.21 -4.57 53.65
N PHE A 7 -23.07 -3.56 53.66
CA PHE A 7 -23.30 -2.69 52.50
C PHE A 7 -22.07 -1.83 52.22
N LEU A 8 -21.42 -1.30 53.27
CA LEU A 8 -20.22 -0.51 53.14
C LEU A 8 -19.04 -1.34 52.62
N SER A 9 -18.89 -2.58 53.07
CA SER A 9 -17.81 -3.47 52.56
C SER A 9 -18.03 -3.89 51.11
N LEU A 10 -19.26 -4.14 50.68
CA LEU A 10 -19.57 -4.41 49.25
C LEU A 10 -19.34 -3.20 48.36
N LEU A 11 -19.66 -2.00 48.85
CA LEU A 11 -19.40 -0.77 48.11
C LEU A 11 -17.87 -0.51 47.93
N CYS A 12 -17.07 -0.74 48.97
CA CYS A 12 -15.62 -0.62 48.91
C CYS A 12 -15.01 -1.63 47.93
N VAL A 13 -15.47 -2.87 47.87
CA VAL A 13 -14.97 -3.87 46.91
C VAL A 13 -15.35 -3.50 45.48
N ALA A 14 -16.56 -2.97 45.25
CA ALA A 14 -16.99 -2.51 43.95
C ALA A 14 -16.16 -1.29 43.44
N VAL A 15 -15.83 -0.35 44.33
CA VAL A 15 -15.01 0.81 44.01
C VAL A 15 -13.53 0.39 43.74
N LEU A 16 -13.01 -0.56 44.51
CA LEU A 16 -11.67 -1.10 44.27
C LEU A 16 -11.57 -1.84 42.91
N SER A 17 -12.61 -2.62 42.55
CA SER A 17 -12.61 -3.33 41.26
C SER A 17 -12.71 -2.39 40.07
N LEU A 18 -13.40 -1.26 40.17
CA LEU A 18 -13.44 -0.21 39.17
C LEU A 18 -12.11 0.53 39.02
N ALA A 19 -11.37 0.73 40.11
CA ALA A 19 -10.08 1.39 40.09
C ALA A 19 -8.95 0.53 39.45
N VAL A 20 -9.08 -0.80 39.46
CA VAL A 20 -8.11 -1.73 38.84
C VAL A 20 -8.35 -1.89 37.34
N SER A 21 -9.57 -1.61 36.84
CA SER A 21 -9.95 -1.77 35.44
C SER A 21 -9.34 -0.70 34.49
N CYS A 22 -8.89 0.45 35.00
CA CYS A 22 -8.38 1.58 34.18
C CYS A 22 -6.86 1.61 34.00
N ARG A 23 -6.10 0.56 34.32
CA ARG A 23 -4.66 0.52 34.12
C ARG A 23 -4.19 -0.49 33.07
N ARG A 24 -4.70 -0.35 31.84
CA ARG A 24 -4.07 -0.95 30.64
C ARG A 24 -3.96 0.07 29.52
N SER A 25 -3.37 1.23 29.79
CA SER A 25 -2.62 1.91 28.74
C SER A 25 -1.31 1.14 28.63
N GLY A 26 -1.20 0.28 27.64
CA GLY A 26 0.06 -0.34 27.27
C GLY A 26 1.00 0.76 26.80
N VAL A 27 1.70 1.38 27.74
CA VAL A 27 2.83 2.26 27.39
C VAL A 27 3.86 1.34 26.78
N VAL A 28 4.11 1.50 25.49
CA VAL A 28 5.24 0.85 24.82
C VAL A 28 6.50 1.39 25.49
N ALA A 29 7.07 0.63 26.41
CA ALA A 29 8.23 1.04 27.18
C ALA A 29 9.54 0.96 26.38
N SER A 30 9.57 0.13 25.32
CA SER A 30 10.73 0.00 24.42
C SER A 30 10.29 -0.60 23.09
N VAL A 31 10.96 -0.20 22.02
CA VAL A 31 10.90 -0.82 20.70
C VAL A 31 12.23 -1.53 20.49
N SER A 32 12.18 -2.82 20.16
CA SER A 32 13.39 -3.56 19.78
C SER A 32 13.47 -3.64 18.26
N GLU A 33 14.63 -3.34 17.70
CA GLU A 33 14.93 -3.47 16.29
C GLU A 33 15.66 -4.79 16.03
N LYS A 34 15.25 -5.50 14.99
CA LYS A 34 15.94 -6.69 14.50
C LYS A 34 16.07 -6.60 12.98
N LYS A 35 17.31 -6.63 12.51
CA LYS A 35 17.59 -6.74 11.08
C LYS A 35 17.16 -8.12 10.60
N LEU A 36 16.31 -8.17 9.57
CA LEU A 36 15.88 -9.42 8.94
C LEU A 36 16.87 -9.84 7.86
N PHE A 37 17.07 -9.00 6.85
CA PHE A 37 17.99 -9.23 5.74
C PHE A 37 18.50 -7.90 5.18
N SER A 38 19.33 -7.95 4.16
CA SER A 38 19.77 -6.77 3.39
C SER A 38 19.71 -7.09 1.91
N LEU A 39 19.25 -6.15 1.12
CA LEU A 39 19.39 -6.18 -0.33
C LEU A 39 20.62 -5.40 -0.75
N LYS A 40 21.31 -5.87 -1.79
CA LYS A 40 22.44 -5.17 -2.36
C LYS A 40 21.98 -4.10 -3.33
N TYR A 41 22.83 -3.13 -3.57
CA TYR A 41 22.65 -2.15 -4.64
C TYR A 41 23.21 -2.70 -5.94
N GLY A 42 22.46 -2.56 -7.02
CA GLY A 42 22.88 -2.98 -8.35
C GLY A 42 21.70 -3.25 -9.27
N SER A 43 21.99 -3.77 -10.44
CA SER A 43 21.04 -4.03 -11.53
C SER A 43 20.64 -5.51 -11.68
N PHE A 44 21.21 -6.41 -10.86
CA PHE A 44 20.83 -7.83 -10.92
C PHE A 44 19.43 -8.07 -10.39
N GLU A 45 18.92 -9.26 -10.62
CA GLU A 45 17.53 -9.67 -10.34
C GLU A 45 17.14 -9.45 -8.87
N ASP A 46 18.04 -9.72 -7.93
CA ASP A 46 17.86 -9.63 -6.47
C ASP A 46 18.47 -8.35 -5.85
N GLU A 47 18.89 -7.41 -6.68
CA GLU A 47 19.49 -6.14 -6.26
C GLU A 47 18.52 -4.98 -6.45
N LEU A 48 18.76 -3.86 -5.76
CA LEU A 48 18.02 -2.62 -5.90
C LEU A 48 18.80 -1.60 -6.71
N ASP A 49 18.25 -1.17 -7.83
CA ASP A 49 18.72 0.00 -8.54
C ASP A 49 18.09 1.25 -7.93
N LEU A 50 18.88 2.01 -7.18
CA LEU A 50 18.43 3.23 -6.50
C LEU A 50 18.90 4.51 -7.19
N PHE A 51 19.82 4.41 -8.14
CA PHE A 51 20.49 5.56 -8.70
C PHE A 51 20.40 5.58 -10.22
N SER A 52 19.44 6.32 -10.74
CA SER A 52 19.50 6.75 -12.12
C SER A 52 20.43 7.97 -12.21
N LEU A 53 21.61 7.80 -12.78
CA LEU A 53 22.55 8.91 -13.05
C LEU A 53 21.96 9.97 -13.99
N SER A 54 20.87 9.68 -14.68
CA SER A 54 20.20 10.58 -15.61
C SER A 54 19.07 11.40 -15.02
N ARG A 55 18.66 11.14 -13.77
CA ARG A 55 17.54 11.84 -13.12
C ARG A 55 17.91 12.26 -11.71
N ALA A 56 17.99 13.57 -11.47
CA ALA A 56 17.88 14.12 -10.15
C ALA A 56 16.38 14.01 -9.74
N GLY A 57 16.05 13.12 -8.81
CA GLY A 57 14.67 12.92 -8.37
C GLY A 57 14.59 11.92 -7.22
N ASP A 58 13.38 11.75 -6.70
CA ASP A 58 13.12 10.85 -5.59
C ASP A 58 13.36 9.40 -5.97
N VAL A 59 13.95 8.65 -5.04
CA VAL A 59 14.11 7.20 -5.15
C VAL A 59 12.71 6.56 -5.15
N ARG A 60 12.38 5.85 -6.24
CA ARG A 60 11.07 5.22 -6.44
C ARG A 60 11.11 3.76 -6.01
N THR A 61 11.28 3.54 -4.72
CA THR A 61 11.22 2.21 -4.13
C THR A 61 10.07 2.14 -3.15
N TYR A 62 9.17 1.20 -3.36
CA TYR A 62 8.01 0.98 -2.51
C TYR A 62 8.04 -0.45 -1.99
N MET A 63 7.44 -0.67 -0.84
CA MET A 63 7.41 -1.98 -0.21
C MET A 63 6.03 -2.27 0.38
N ALA A 64 5.57 -3.49 0.17
CA ALA A 64 4.47 -4.09 0.90
C ALA A 64 4.94 -5.37 1.59
N MET A 65 4.30 -5.72 2.70
CA MET A 65 4.58 -6.97 3.42
C MET A 65 3.25 -7.65 3.76
N ARG A 66 3.22 -8.97 3.54
CA ARG A 66 2.09 -9.80 3.94
C ARG A 66 2.60 -11.20 4.31
N ASP A 67 2.21 -11.67 5.50
CA ASP A 67 2.46 -13.04 5.97
C ASP A 67 3.93 -13.50 5.85
N GLY A 68 4.87 -12.58 6.12
CA GLY A 68 6.31 -12.84 6.05
C GLY A 68 6.91 -12.76 4.64
N PHE A 69 6.13 -12.43 3.62
CA PHE A 69 6.62 -12.12 2.28
C PHE A 69 6.75 -10.61 2.09
N PHE A 70 7.81 -10.20 1.41
CA PHE A 70 8.11 -8.80 1.10
C PHE A 70 8.01 -8.58 -0.40
N TYR A 71 7.25 -7.60 -0.81
CA TYR A 71 7.11 -7.18 -2.19
C TYR A 71 7.75 -5.81 -2.34
N VAL A 72 8.87 -5.78 -3.07
CA VAL A 72 9.67 -4.56 -3.24
C VAL A 72 9.57 -4.10 -4.68
N ALA A 73 8.86 -3.01 -4.92
CA ALA A 73 8.78 -2.37 -6.22
C ALA A 73 9.97 -1.41 -6.39
N ASN A 74 10.84 -1.71 -7.34
CA ASN A 74 11.98 -0.90 -7.71
C ASN A 74 11.69 -0.17 -9.02
N GLY A 75 11.25 1.08 -8.91
CA GLY A 75 10.80 1.87 -10.05
C GLY A 75 11.88 2.16 -11.09
N GLU A 76 13.14 2.33 -10.66
CA GLU A 76 14.24 2.59 -11.58
C GLU A 76 14.53 1.40 -12.50
N ALA A 77 14.50 0.19 -11.94
CA ALA A 77 14.69 -1.05 -12.70
C ALA A 77 13.39 -1.60 -13.31
N LYS A 78 12.24 -0.94 -13.09
CA LYS A 78 10.90 -1.37 -13.56
C LYS A 78 10.62 -2.84 -13.20
N LYS A 79 10.89 -3.21 -11.95
CA LYS A 79 10.71 -4.56 -11.45
C LYS A 79 10.07 -4.59 -10.07
N ILE A 80 9.37 -5.69 -9.75
CA ILE A 80 8.88 -5.98 -8.40
C ILE A 80 9.45 -7.33 -7.98
N MET A 81 10.08 -7.36 -6.82
CA MET A 81 10.65 -8.56 -6.22
C MET A 81 9.74 -9.06 -5.11
N GLU A 82 9.32 -10.31 -5.17
CA GLU A 82 8.73 -11.03 -4.05
C GLU A 82 9.84 -11.79 -3.34
N LEU A 83 10.02 -11.52 -2.05
CA LEU A 83 11.08 -12.09 -1.22
C LEU A 83 10.47 -12.80 -0.02
N ASN A 84 11.12 -13.87 0.44
CA ASN A 84 10.77 -14.48 1.72
C ASN A 84 11.36 -13.70 2.91
N SER A 85 11.11 -14.18 4.14
CA SER A 85 11.61 -13.56 5.37
C SER A 85 13.14 -13.61 5.55
N TYR A 86 13.85 -14.36 4.71
CA TYR A 86 15.31 -14.42 4.68
C TYR A 86 15.91 -13.50 3.61
N GLY A 87 15.07 -12.91 2.75
CA GLY A 87 15.49 -12.07 1.63
C GLY A 87 15.77 -12.85 0.34
N ASP A 88 15.41 -14.14 0.28
CA ASP A 88 15.57 -14.91 -0.95
C ASP A 88 14.48 -14.53 -1.95
N LEU A 89 14.87 -14.32 -3.22
CA LEU A 89 13.97 -14.02 -4.31
C LEU A 89 13.12 -15.23 -4.67
N LEU A 90 11.79 -15.07 -4.65
CA LEU A 90 10.80 -16.07 -5.03
C LEU A 90 10.19 -15.80 -6.40
N THR A 91 9.73 -14.55 -6.61
CA THR A 91 9.13 -14.13 -7.88
C THR A 91 9.72 -12.79 -8.28
N LEU A 92 10.06 -12.67 -9.55
CA LEU A 92 10.46 -11.40 -10.16
C LEU A 92 9.44 -11.02 -11.24
N TYR A 93 8.73 -9.93 -11.01
CA TYR A 93 7.96 -9.25 -12.05
C TYR A 93 8.89 -8.21 -12.70
N TYR A 94 9.07 -8.26 -14.00
CA TYR A 94 10.08 -7.44 -14.68
C TYR A 94 9.61 -6.92 -16.03
N ASN A 95 10.18 -5.79 -16.44
CA ASN A 95 10.00 -5.27 -17.78
C ASN A 95 11.17 -5.78 -18.67
N ASP A 96 10.83 -6.63 -19.64
CA ASP A 96 11.80 -7.25 -20.54
C ASP A 96 12.57 -6.21 -21.40
N GLU A 97 11.89 -5.14 -21.77
CA GLU A 97 12.49 -4.06 -22.56
C GLU A 97 13.48 -3.19 -21.75
N ALA A 98 13.35 -3.17 -20.42
CA ALA A 98 14.15 -2.31 -19.55
C ALA A 98 15.44 -2.98 -19.08
N GLY A 99 15.39 -4.28 -18.76
CA GLY A 99 16.52 -5.01 -18.14
C GLY A 99 16.81 -6.37 -18.78
N GLY A 100 15.99 -6.80 -19.73
CA GLY A 100 16.05 -8.15 -20.28
C GLY A 100 15.46 -9.21 -19.34
N ALA A 101 15.33 -10.42 -19.84
CA ALA A 101 14.85 -11.55 -19.07
C ALA A 101 15.86 -11.97 -17.99
N PRO A 102 15.42 -12.29 -16.76
CA PRO A 102 16.32 -12.79 -15.73
C PRO A 102 16.89 -14.16 -16.12
N SER A 103 18.04 -14.50 -15.55
CA SER A 103 18.78 -15.74 -15.88
C SER A 103 17.96 -17.01 -15.74
N PHE A 104 17.00 -17.00 -14.81
CA PHE A 104 16.11 -18.15 -14.53
C PHE A 104 14.76 -18.08 -15.27
N ALA A 105 14.54 -17.12 -16.16
CA ALA A 105 13.25 -16.96 -16.87
C ALA A 105 12.89 -18.15 -17.77
N HIS A 106 13.90 -18.89 -18.21
CA HIS A 106 13.75 -20.04 -19.12
C HIS A 106 13.95 -21.38 -18.39
N ASP A 107 14.16 -21.35 -17.08
CA ASP A 107 14.28 -22.57 -16.32
C ASP A 107 12.92 -23.28 -16.27
N ASN A 108 12.91 -24.58 -16.50
CA ASN A 108 11.69 -25.37 -16.33
C ASN A 108 11.24 -25.30 -14.87
N ALA A 109 9.92 -25.15 -14.65
CA ALA A 109 9.32 -25.06 -13.32
C ALA A 109 9.71 -26.20 -12.38
N GLU A 110 10.13 -27.34 -12.91
CA GLU A 110 10.64 -28.49 -12.13
C GLU A 110 12.05 -28.26 -11.55
N ASN A 111 12.82 -27.33 -12.12
CA ASN A 111 14.22 -27.09 -11.75
C ASN A 111 14.45 -25.72 -11.08
N SER A 112 13.50 -24.80 -11.15
CA SER A 112 13.62 -23.48 -10.56
C SER A 112 12.66 -23.29 -9.41
N THR A 113 13.19 -22.84 -8.26
CA THR A 113 12.38 -22.38 -7.13
C THR A 113 11.95 -20.92 -7.30
N LYS A 114 12.42 -20.25 -8.36
CA LYS A 114 12.13 -18.84 -8.67
C LYS A 114 11.17 -18.75 -9.84
N ARG A 115 10.31 -17.76 -9.80
CA ARG A 115 9.35 -17.45 -10.87
C ARG A 115 9.71 -16.13 -11.54
N ALA A 116 9.64 -16.07 -12.86
CA ALA A 116 9.81 -14.87 -13.67
C ALA A 116 8.48 -14.52 -14.35
N VAL A 117 8.01 -13.29 -14.16
CA VAL A 117 6.77 -12.76 -14.75
C VAL A 117 7.09 -11.52 -15.55
N ALA A 118 7.03 -11.61 -16.87
CA ALA A 118 7.23 -10.46 -17.74
C ALA A 118 5.98 -9.57 -17.77
N TYR A 119 6.15 -8.27 -17.54
CA TYR A 119 5.11 -7.26 -17.70
C TYR A 119 5.74 -5.91 -18.10
N PRO A 120 5.19 -5.19 -19.09
CA PRO A 120 5.78 -3.95 -19.60
C PRO A 120 5.49 -2.75 -18.69
N PHE A 121 6.01 -2.77 -17.47
CA PHE A 121 5.88 -1.64 -16.54
C PHE A 121 6.42 -0.35 -17.15
N ASN A 122 5.66 0.72 -17.03
CA ASN A 122 6.10 2.04 -17.47
C ASN A 122 6.79 2.82 -16.34
N THR A 123 6.06 3.11 -15.27
CA THR A 123 6.61 3.80 -14.09
C THR A 123 5.93 3.29 -12.84
N LEU A 124 6.60 2.37 -12.15
CA LEU A 124 6.09 1.75 -10.93
C LEU A 124 5.93 2.76 -9.79
N GLY A 125 4.86 2.60 -9.05
CA GLY A 125 4.51 3.34 -7.85
C GLY A 125 4.28 2.43 -6.64
N PRO A 126 3.42 2.86 -5.69
CA PRO A 126 3.05 2.07 -4.52
C PRO A 126 2.55 0.67 -4.86
N VAL A 127 2.82 -0.27 -3.95
CA VAL A 127 2.33 -1.66 -4.04
C VAL A 127 1.57 -2.04 -2.78
N ALA A 128 0.63 -2.96 -2.91
CA ALA A 128 -0.09 -3.58 -1.80
C ALA A 128 -0.31 -5.07 -2.09
N VAL A 129 -0.52 -5.87 -1.04
CA VAL A 129 -0.78 -7.30 -1.17
C VAL A 129 -1.89 -7.70 -0.21
N ASP A 130 -2.85 -8.47 -0.68
CA ASP A 130 -3.94 -9.00 0.14
C ASP A 130 -3.64 -10.38 0.74
N SER A 131 -4.55 -10.94 1.54
CA SER A 131 -4.35 -12.25 2.18
C SER A 131 -4.40 -13.43 1.21
N ARG A 132 -4.89 -13.23 -0.01
CA ARG A 132 -4.85 -14.20 -1.11
C ARG A 132 -3.52 -14.16 -1.86
N LYS A 133 -2.59 -13.29 -1.45
CA LYS A 133 -1.33 -12.96 -2.13
C LYS A 133 -1.52 -12.29 -3.50
N TYR A 134 -2.69 -11.68 -3.73
CA TYR A 134 -2.85 -10.86 -4.93
C TYR A 134 -2.00 -9.60 -4.78
N LEU A 135 -1.14 -9.37 -5.76
CA LEU A 135 -0.30 -8.18 -5.83
C LEU A 135 -1.03 -7.08 -6.58
N TYR A 136 -1.12 -5.93 -5.96
CA TYR A 136 -1.61 -4.68 -6.53
C TYR A 136 -0.43 -3.74 -6.71
N ALA A 137 -0.23 -3.24 -7.93
CA ALA A 137 0.88 -2.34 -8.24
C ALA A 137 0.39 -1.11 -9.01
N VAL A 138 0.72 0.07 -8.52
CA VAL A 138 0.50 1.30 -9.30
C VAL A 138 1.48 1.33 -10.46
N ASP A 139 0.96 1.61 -11.65
CA ASP A 139 1.79 1.95 -12.80
C ASP A 139 1.26 3.22 -13.47
N ALA A 140 2.16 4.10 -13.88
CA ALA A 140 1.77 5.26 -14.67
C ALA A 140 1.57 4.84 -16.12
N LEU A 141 0.42 5.24 -16.69
CA LEU A 141 0.10 4.95 -18.07
C LEU A 141 1.04 5.71 -19.03
N PRO A 142 1.39 5.14 -20.18
CA PRO A 142 2.08 5.84 -21.21
C PRO A 142 1.23 7.00 -21.75
N PRO A 143 1.84 8.05 -22.33
CA PRO A 143 1.15 9.30 -22.69
C PRO A 143 -0.11 9.12 -23.54
N GLU A 144 -0.10 8.16 -24.46
CA GLU A 144 -1.23 7.87 -25.36
C GLU A 144 -2.44 7.24 -24.69
N ARG A 145 -2.30 6.76 -23.45
CA ARG A 145 -3.37 6.18 -22.63
C ARG A 145 -3.78 7.07 -21.48
N GLN A 146 -3.14 8.23 -21.33
CA GLN A 146 -3.51 9.20 -20.30
C GLN A 146 -4.73 10.00 -20.75
N GLU A 147 -5.55 10.36 -19.79
CA GLU A 147 -6.77 11.14 -20.00
C GLU A 147 -6.71 12.46 -19.24
N VAL A 148 -7.57 13.40 -19.62
CA VAL A 148 -7.73 14.67 -18.91
C VAL A 148 -9.19 14.86 -18.56
N ASP A 149 -9.49 14.94 -17.26
CA ASP A 149 -10.78 15.43 -16.79
C ASP A 149 -10.76 16.98 -16.83
N VAL A 150 -11.32 17.52 -17.89
CA VAL A 150 -11.36 18.97 -18.12
C VAL A 150 -12.17 19.68 -17.05
N GLY A 151 -13.26 19.06 -16.56
CA GLY A 151 -14.13 19.63 -15.55
C GLY A 151 -13.44 19.80 -14.19
N LYS A 152 -12.67 18.82 -13.80
CA LYS A 152 -11.90 18.84 -12.54
C LYS A 152 -10.45 19.32 -12.73
N ARG A 153 -10.02 19.57 -13.97
CA ARG A 153 -8.63 19.93 -14.33
C ARG A 153 -7.61 18.93 -13.81
N LEU A 154 -7.91 17.64 -13.93
CA LEU A 154 -7.07 16.55 -13.47
C LEU A 154 -6.47 15.78 -14.64
N HIS A 155 -5.18 15.46 -14.53
CA HIS A 155 -4.54 14.49 -15.39
C HIS A 155 -4.74 13.09 -14.80
N LEU A 156 -5.40 12.22 -15.56
CA LEU A 156 -5.70 10.84 -15.20
C LEU A 156 -4.64 9.95 -15.86
N ARG A 157 -3.68 9.49 -15.07
CA ARG A 157 -2.45 8.89 -15.60
C ARG A 157 -1.98 7.62 -14.90
N HIS A 158 -2.69 7.16 -13.87
CA HIS A 158 -2.32 5.96 -13.13
C HIS A 158 -3.39 4.88 -13.25
N ALA A 159 -2.95 3.63 -13.25
CA ALA A 159 -3.79 2.47 -13.07
C ALA A 159 -3.22 1.61 -11.94
N VAL A 160 -4.05 0.74 -11.37
CA VAL A 160 -3.59 -0.30 -10.45
C VAL A 160 -3.64 -1.64 -11.17
N LEU A 161 -2.47 -2.21 -11.42
CA LEU A 161 -2.31 -3.54 -11.99
C LEU A 161 -2.63 -4.58 -10.94
N ARG A 162 -3.32 -5.66 -11.31
CA ARG A 162 -3.58 -6.81 -10.43
C ARG A 162 -2.91 -8.06 -10.98
N PHE A 163 -2.19 -8.76 -10.10
CA PHE A 163 -1.59 -10.06 -10.38
C PHE A 163 -2.12 -11.07 -9.37
N ALA A 164 -2.40 -12.29 -9.82
CA ALA A 164 -2.80 -13.39 -8.95
C ALA A 164 -1.59 -13.93 -8.17
N ASP A 165 -1.84 -14.86 -7.24
CA ASP A 165 -0.81 -15.51 -6.42
C ASP A 165 0.18 -16.36 -7.22
N ASP A 166 -0.24 -16.83 -8.40
CA ASP A 166 0.63 -17.53 -9.36
C ASP A 166 1.46 -16.57 -10.23
N GLY A 167 1.30 -15.25 -10.05
CA GLY A 167 1.98 -14.19 -10.81
C GLY A 167 1.29 -13.84 -12.12
N SER A 168 0.20 -14.50 -12.50
CA SER A 168 -0.53 -14.16 -13.73
C SER A 168 -1.16 -12.77 -13.63
N PHE A 169 -1.05 -11.98 -14.70
CA PHE A 169 -1.73 -10.69 -14.80
C PHE A 169 -3.23 -10.93 -14.97
N LEU A 170 -4.04 -10.33 -14.10
CA LEU A 170 -5.50 -10.43 -14.15
C LEU A 170 -6.10 -9.31 -15.00
N ASP A 171 -5.91 -8.09 -14.57
CA ASP A 171 -6.43 -6.88 -15.19
C ASP A 171 -5.78 -5.63 -14.57
N TYR A 172 -6.27 -4.47 -14.96
CA TYR A 172 -5.98 -3.21 -14.27
C TYR A 172 -7.28 -2.56 -13.76
N LEU A 173 -7.21 -1.92 -12.61
CA LEU A 173 -8.29 -1.13 -12.05
C LEU A 173 -8.15 0.33 -12.45
N GLY A 174 -9.26 0.91 -12.85
CA GLY A 174 -9.52 2.33 -12.90
C GLY A 174 -10.54 2.75 -11.84
N GLN A 175 -11.03 3.99 -11.92
CA GLN A 175 -11.88 4.59 -10.89
C GLN A 175 -13.17 3.81 -10.62
N GLU A 176 -13.75 3.15 -11.63
CA GLU A 176 -15.01 2.41 -11.53
C GLU A 176 -14.80 0.90 -11.29
N GLY A 177 -13.57 0.41 -11.50
CA GLY A 177 -13.23 -1.01 -11.42
C GLY A 177 -12.35 -1.48 -12.57
N PRO A 178 -12.44 -2.78 -12.96
CA PRO A 178 -11.62 -3.34 -14.02
C PRO A 178 -11.83 -2.62 -15.36
N GLY A 179 -10.73 -2.16 -15.96
CA GLY A 179 -10.76 -1.43 -17.24
C GLY A 179 -11.38 -0.02 -17.18
N GLY A 180 -11.65 0.50 -15.99
CA GLY A 180 -12.26 1.81 -15.81
C GLY A 180 -11.32 2.98 -16.12
N THR A 181 -11.85 4.19 -15.96
CA THR A 181 -11.13 5.46 -16.15
C THR A 181 -9.86 5.51 -15.30
N PRO A 182 -8.71 5.93 -15.85
CA PRO A 182 -7.49 6.04 -15.08
C PRO A 182 -7.63 6.93 -13.85
N PHE A 183 -6.82 6.67 -12.83
CA PHE A 183 -6.77 7.51 -11.65
C PHE A 183 -5.94 8.77 -11.87
N PRO A 184 -6.19 9.84 -11.09
CA PRO A 184 -5.24 10.93 -10.92
C PRO A 184 -3.96 10.40 -10.23
N TYR A 185 -3.19 11.27 -9.58
CA TYR A 185 -2.00 10.82 -8.87
C TYR A 185 -2.37 9.90 -7.70
N ILE A 186 -1.98 8.61 -7.78
CA ILE A 186 -2.12 7.66 -6.68
C ILE A 186 -0.95 7.84 -5.72
N ARG A 187 -1.27 8.15 -4.45
CA ARG A 187 -0.28 8.33 -3.38
C ARG A 187 -0.01 7.04 -2.61
N ALA A 188 -1.04 6.24 -2.35
CA ALA A 188 -0.93 5.04 -1.54
C ALA A 188 -1.97 3.99 -1.93
N LEU A 189 -1.63 2.73 -1.65
CA LEU A 189 -2.52 1.58 -1.72
C LEU A 189 -2.55 0.88 -0.36
N TYR A 190 -3.73 0.38 0.02
CA TYR A 190 -3.90 -0.45 1.20
C TYR A 190 -4.79 -1.65 0.86
N ALA A 191 -4.37 -2.84 1.27
CA ALA A 191 -5.22 -4.03 1.24
C ALA A 191 -5.76 -4.29 2.64
N THR A 192 -7.09 -4.37 2.79
CA THR A 192 -7.74 -4.63 4.08
C THR A 192 -7.68 -6.11 4.46
N SER A 193 -8.04 -6.43 5.70
CA SER A 193 -8.18 -7.81 6.16
C SER A 193 -9.29 -8.59 5.43
N ALA A 194 -10.26 -7.89 4.84
CA ALA A 194 -11.33 -8.46 4.02
C ALA A 194 -10.96 -8.59 2.53
N ASN A 195 -9.67 -8.41 2.17
CA ASN A 195 -9.18 -8.42 0.78
C ASN A 195 -9.77 -7.31 -0.11
N GLU A 196 -10.21 -6.23 0.50
CA GLU A 196 -10.66 -5.05 -0.21
C GLU A 196 -9.44 -4.16 -0.51
N LEU A 197 -9.48 -3.45 -1.63
CA LEU A 197 -8.42 -2.52 -2.00
C LEU A 197 -8.86 -1.08 -1.76
N VAL A 198 -8.01 -0.31 -1.13
CA VAL A 198 -8.20 1.13 -0.93
C VAL A 198 -7.11 1.89 -1.70
N VAL A 199 -7.54 2.74 -2.61
CA VAL A 199 -6.67 3.57 -3.45
C VAL A 199 -6.80 5.01 -3.00
N VAL A 200 -5.71 5.60 -2.54
CA VAL A 200 -5.66 6.99 -2.11
C VAL A 200 -5.05 7.85 -3.20
N CYS A 201 -5.86 8.74 -3.75
CA CYS A 201 -5.45 9.68 -4.78
C CYS A 201 -5.31 11.09 -4.23
N VAL A 202 -4.47 11.89 -4.88
CA VAL A 202 -4.34 13.34 -4.64
C VAL A 202 -4.96 14.08 -5.81
N THR A 203 -5.85 15.01 -5.50
CA THR A 203 -6.48 15.92 -6.46
C THR A 203 -6.22 17.37 -6.06
N ASN A 204 -6.63 18.31 -6.90
CA ASN A 204 -6.51 19.75 -6.61
C ASN A 204 -7.33 20.19 -5.39
N ASP A 205 -8.43 19.47 -5.10
CA ASP A 205 -9.37 19.80 -4.01
C ASP A 205 -9.08 19.02 -2.72
N GLY A 206 -8.07 18.14 -2.72
CA GLY A 206 -7.69 17.30 -1.60
C GLY A 206 -7.61 15.81 -1.95
N PRO A 207 -7.37 14.95 -0.97
CA PRO A 207 -7.36 13.51 -1.18
C PRO A 207 -8.74 12.97 -1.57
N VAL A 208 -8.75 11.96 -2.45
CA VAL A 208 -9.93 11.17 -2.77
C VAL A 208 -9.59 9.71 -2.58
N VAL A 209 -10.42 8.99 -1.83
CA VAL A 209 -10.28 7.57 -1.55
C VAL A 209 -11.27 6.78 -2.39
N TYR A 210 -10.77 5.83 -3.16
CA TYR A 210 -11.56 4.85 -3.87
C TYR A 210 -11.46 3.52 -3.13
N TRP A 211 -12.59 2.95 -2.74
CA TRP A 211 -12.66 1.70 -2.00
C TRP A 211 -13.31 0.62 -2.86
N PHE A 212 -12.54 -0.40 -3.16
CA PHE A 212 -12.95 -1.52 -4.01
C PHE A 212 -13.24 -2.76 -3.16
N GLY A 213 -14.26 -3.53 -3.55
CA GLY A 213 -14.49 -4.84 -2.99
C GLY A 213 -13.41 -5.84 -3.40
N ASP A 214 -13.43 -7.01 -2.78
CA ASP A 214 -12.54 -8.14 -3.07
C ASP A 214 -12.62 -8.66 -4.52
N ASN A 215 -13.73 -8.36 -5.20
CA ASN A 215 -13.96 -8.63 -6.62
C ASN A 215 -13.38 -7.54 -7.55
N GLY A 216 -12.83 -6.44 -7.00
CA GLY A 216 -12.26 -5.33 -7.76
C GLY A 216 -13.26 -4.28 -8.24
N PHE A 217 -14.55 -4.39 -7.91
CA PHE A 217 -15.52 -3.34 -8.24
C PHE A 217 -15.59 -2.26 -7.18
N LEU A 218 -15.74 -1.01 -7.63
CA LEU A 218 -15.85 0.14 -6.76
C LEU A 218 -17.06 0.02 -5.83
N ARG A 219 -16.84 0.22 -4.53
CA ARG A 219 -17.90 0.29 -3.51
C ARG A 219 -18.18 1.72 -3.10
N TYR A 220 -17.10 2.47 -2.82
CA TYR A 220 -17.21 3.82 -2.29
C TYR A 220 -16.17 4.74 -2.92
N THR A 221 -16.57 5.99 -3.14
CA THR A 221 -15.66 7.11 -3.41
C THR A 221 -15.83 8.13 -2.31
N VAL A 222 -14.75 8.41 -1.57
CA VAL A 222 -14.78 9.30 -0.41
C VAL A 222 -13.85 10.49 -0.68
N PRO A 223 -14.38 11.64 -1.08
CA PRO A 223 -13.58 12.87 -1.16
C PRO A 223 -13.30 13.41 0.25
N ILE A 224 -12.05 13.75 0.51
CA ILE A 224 -11.61 14.33 1.79
C ILE A 224 -11.18 15.76 1.51
N THR A 225 -12.10 16.68 1.73
CA THR A 225 -11.90 18.11 1.47
C THR A 225 -12.06 18.90 2.77
N ALA A 226 -11.63 20.15 2.78
CA ALA A 226 -11.86 21.05 3.92
C ALA A 226 -13.35 21.20 4.28
N ALA A 227 -14.26 20.97 3.34
CA ALA A 227 -15.71 20.99 3.58
C ALA A 227 -16.22 19.70 4.25
N THR A 228 -15.56 18.54 4.02
CA THR A 228 -15.99 17.25 4.56
C THR A 228 -15.30 16.87 5.86
N VAL A 229 -14.14 17.48 6.15
CA VAL A 229 -13.40 17.25 7.40
C VAL A 229 -13.45 18.53 8.25
N PRO A 230 -14.02 18.48 9.47
CA PRO A 230 -14.02 19.62 10.36
C PRO A 230 -12.58 20.05 10.67
N ASN A 231 -12.27 21.34 10.43
CA ASN A 231 -11.00 21.89 10.87
C ASN A 231 -11.00 22.03 12.40
N PRO A 232 -10.16 21.29 13.15
CA PRO A 232 -10.09 21.39 14.59
C PRO A 232 -9.47 22.73 15.06
N TYR A 233 -8.84 23.49 14.15
CA TYR A 233 -8.15 24.75 14.43
C TYR A 233 -8.86 25.97 13.80
N LYS A 234 -10.19 25.98 13.82
CA LYS A 234 -11.01 27.06 13.20
C LYS A 234 -10.62 28.49 13.59
N ASP A 235 -9.95 28.65 14.73
CA ASP A 235 -9.54 29.94 15.27
C ASP A 235 -8.05 30.26 15.02
N SER A 236 -7.33 29.42 14.29
CA SER A 236 -5.94 29.70 13.94
C SER A 236 -5.84 30.48 12.63
N VAL A 237 -4.94 31.43 12.59
CA VAL A 237 -4.67 32.32 11.44
C VAL A 237 -4.04 31.59 10.24
N GLU A 238 -3.72 30.30 10.40
CA GLU A 238 -3.16 29.48 9.33
C GLU A 238 -4.27 28.86 8.48
N ASP A 239 -4.47 29.40 7.30
CA ASP A 239 -5.50 29.00 6.33
C ASP A 239 -5.28 27.64 5.65
N SER A 240 -4.19 26.93 5.96
CA SER A 240 -3.88 25.64 5.32
C SER A 240 -3.76 24.49 6.32
N VAL A 241 -4.80 23.66 6.38
CA VAL A 241 -4.72 22.34 7.06
C VAL A 241 -4.28 21.31 6.04
N TYR A 242 -3.10 20.73 6.26
CA TYR A 242 -2.63 19.58 5.47
C TYR A 242 -3.27 18.30 6.00
N ILE A 243 -4.04 17.62 5.15
CA ILE A 243 -4.65 16.32 5.48
C ILE A 243 -3.85 15.23 4.77
N SER A 244 -3.36 14.27 5.56
CA SER A 244 -2.67 13.07 5.08
C SER A 244 -3.43 11.83 5.54
N ILE A 245 -3.53 10.84 4.66
CA ILE A 245 -4.03 9.51 5.00
C ILE A 245 -2.82 8.63 5.25
N GLU A 246 -2.58 8.30 6.51
CA GLU A 246 -1.41 7.51 6.96
C GLU A 246 -1.72 6.02 6.98
N ASN A 247 -3.00 5.66 7.21
CA ASN A 247 -3.44 4.27 7.27
C ASN A 247 -4.94 4.17 7.01
N VAL A 248 -5.38 2.96 6.62
CA VAL A 248 -6.79 2.61 6.46
C VAL A 248 -7.07 1.40 7.35
N ILE A 249 -8.00 1.59 8.29
CA ILE A 249 -8.49 0.54 9.18
C ILE A 249 -9.93 0.27 8.78
N PRO A 250 -10.30 -0.97 8.45
CA PRO A 250 -11.67 -1.33 8.07
C PRO A 250 -12.64 -1.27 9.25
#